data_8883b79380110c11b02c2cd47ea08657
#
_entry.id   8883b79380110c11b02c2cd47ea08657
#
_cell.length_a   1.000
_cell.length_b   1.000
_cell.length_c   1.000
_cell.angle_alpha   90.00
_cell.angle_beta   90.00
_cell.angle_gamma   90.00
#
_symmetry.space_group_name_H-M   'P 1'
#
loop_
_entity.id
_entity.type
_entity.pdbx_description
1 polymer ?
#
loop_
_entity_poly.entity_id
_entity_poly.type
_entity_poly.pdbx_seq_one_letter_code
_entity_poly.pdbx_strand_id
1 'polypeptide(L)'
;RRSSDLIDVMLMIMAVVSAAASMQASGGLDYMIKIATRVLHRNPKYITFIAPMVTYLFTVLAGTGHVAYSVLPVIAEVSRRNGIRPSRPLTMAVIASQFAIVASPIAAAVVACVTYLEPQHITMADVLKVTVPSTILGIGLACIFVNKLGKELKDDPHYQALLKDPEYVEANEKDSTEVSNAPVSKEAKLSVGIFLAAALLVVVMGAVPELRPTFQTEEGPKLMGMAHTIEIVMLSAAALIILLCKPNGNAITKGSVFHAGMRAVIAVFGVAWLGDTLMHGHLAEVKETVSHLVETAPWTFAFALFVLSVLVNSQGA
;
A
#
# COMPACT_ATOMS: atom_id res chain seq x y z
N ARG A 1 -21.83 18.18 9.31
CA ARG A 1 -20.52 18.43 8.67
C ARG A 1 -19.55 17.27 8.84
N ARG A 2 -19.43 16.58 10.00
CA ARG A 2 -18.45 15.51 10.26
C ARG A 2 -18.84 14.11 9.78
N SER A 3 -20.12 13.76 9.75
CA SER A 3 -20.58 12.53 9.11
C SER A 3 -20.32 12.52 7.60
N SER A 4 -20.28 13.72 6.97
CA SER A 4 -19.88 13.86 5.56
C SER A 4 -18.41 13.52 5.35
N ASP A 5 -17.53 13.93 6.27
CA ASP A 5 -16.07 13.72 6.13
C ASP A 5 -15.70 12.22 6.16
N LEU A 6 -16.37 11.44 7.02
CA LEU A 6 -16.21 9.97 7.05
C LEU A 6 -16.74 9.30 5.79
N ILE A 7 -17.87 9.77 5.27
CA ILE A 7 -18.45 9.26 4.01
C ILE A 7 -17.49 9.56 2.85
N ASP A 8 -16.94 10.77 2.78
CA ASP A 8 -15.97 11.16 1.75
C ASP A 8 -14.73 10.27 1.77
N VAL A 9 -14.18 9.97 2.96
CA VAL A 9 -13.06 9.01 3.08
C VAL A 9 -13.43 7.62 2.58
N MET A 10 -14.63 7.13 2.89
CA MET A 10 -15.10 5.83 2.40
C MET A 10 -15.26 5.81 0.88
N LEU A 11 -15.89 6.83 0.31
CA LEU A 11 -16.08 6.96 -1.14
C LEU A 11 -14.75 7.02 -1.87
N MET A 12 -13.80 7.74 -1.33
CA MET A 12 -12.45 7.83 -1.86
C MET A 12 -11.72 6.48 -1.83
N ILE A 13 -11.78 5.72 -0.72
CA ILE A 13 -11.22 4.36 -0.65
C ILE A 13 -11.90 3.47 -1.70
N MET A 14 -13.22 3.55 -1.82
CA MET A 14 -13.97 2.76 -2.81
C MET A 14 -13.59 3.12 -4.24
N ALA A 15 -13.34 4.38 -4.55
CA ALA A 15 -12.89 4.85 -5.86
C ALA A 15 -11.52 4.23 -6.23
N VAL A 16 -10.55 4.32 -5.32
CA VAL A 16 -9.21 3.72 -5.51
C VAL A 16 -9.29 2.20 -5.67
N VAL A 17 -10.07 1.55 -4.80
CA VAL A 17 -10.27 0.09 -4.86
C VAL A 17 -10.92 -0.33 -6.17
N SER A 18 -11.89 0.44 -6.67
CA SER A 18 -12.55 0.16 -7.95
C SER A 18 -11.57 0.19 -9.13
N ALA A 19 -10.67 1.17 -9.17
CA ALA A 19 -9.65 1.26 -10.20
C ALA A 19 -8.62 0.10 -10.09
N ALA A 20 -8.12 -0.16 -8.89
CA ALA A 20 -7.14 -1.19 -8.65
C ALA A 20 -7.71 -2.61 -8.88
N ALA A 21 -8.94 -2.88 -8.48
CA ALA A 21 -9.62 -4.16 -8.72
C ALA A 21 -9.93 -4.37 -10.21
N SER A 22 -10.32 -3.31 -10.93
CA SER A 22 -10.51 -3.37 -12.38
C SER A 22 -9.20 -3.66 -13.12
N MET A 23 -8.09 -3.05 -12.69
CA MET A 23 -6.74 -3.35 -13.18
C MET A 23 -6.36 -4.80 -12.89
N GLN A 24 -6.60 -5.30 -11.67
CA GLN A 24 -6.36 -6.69 -11.30
C GLN A 24 -7.15 -7.65 -12.18
N ALA A 25 -8.45 -7.43 -12.34
CA ALA A 25 -9.34 -8.26 -13.15
C ALA A 25 -8.98 -8.28 -14.65
N SER A 26 -8.27 -7.24 -15.13
CA SER A 26 -7.73 -7.15 -16.49
C SER A 26 -6.37 -7.85 -16.65
N GLY A 27 -5.86 -8.54 -15.62
CA GLY A 27 -4.54 -9.19 -15.62
C GLY A 27 -3.37 -8.23 -15.36
N GLY A 28 -3.65 -6.98 -14.97
CA GLY A 28 -2.61 -5.97 -14.72
C GLY A 28 -1.69 -6.35 -13.54
N LEU A 29 -2.25 -6.97 -12.50
CA LEU A 29 -1.46 -7.47 -11.37
C LEU A 29 -0.46 -8.55 -11.82
N ASP A 30 -0.89 -9.50 -12.66
CA ASP A 30 -0.01 -10.57 -13.19
C ASP A 30 1.12 -9.98 -14.04
N TYR A 31 0.82 -8.93 -14.80
CA TYR A 31 1.85 -8.19 -15.54
C TYR A 31 2.87 -7.52 -14.61
N MET A 32 2.43 -6.89 -13.54
CA MET A 32 3.32 -6.30 -12.54
C MET A 32 4.19 -7.37 -11.87
N ILE A 33 3.60 -8.51 -11.48
CA ILE A 33 4.33 -9.66 -10.91
C ILE A 33 5.40 -10.15 -11.90
N LYS A 34 5.08 -10.25 -13.19
CA LYS A 34 6.05 -10.67 -14.21
C LYS A 34 7.22 -9.71 -14.36
N ILE A 35 6.99 -8.41 -14.22
CA ILE A 35 8.06 -7.40 -14.16
C ILE A 35 8.93 -7.60 -12.91
N ALA A 36 8.30 -7.78 -11.75
CA ALA A 36 9.00 -8.03 -10.48
C ALA A 36 9.88 -9.27 -10.57
N THR A 37 9.33 -10.37 -11.06
CA THR A 37 10.03 -11.64 -11.26
C THR A 37 11.28 -11.45 -12.11
N ARG A 38 11.16 -10.71 -13.23
CA ARG A 38 12.30 -10.42 -14.11
C ARG A 38 13.40 -9.62 -13.41
N VAL A 39 13.02 -8.62 -12.60
CA VAL A 39 13.96 -7.79 -11.83
C VAL A 39 14.67 -8.63 -10.77
N LEU A 40 13.93 -9.46 -10.03
CA LEU A 40 14.46 -10.33 -8.98
C LEU A 40 15.45 -11.38 -9.55
N HIS A 41 15.11 -12.01 -10.67
CA HIS A 41 15.98 -12.99 -11.32
C HIS A 41 17.25 -12.39 -11.94
N ARG A 42 17.23 -11.11 -12.32
CA ARG A 42 18.40 -10.47 -12.93
C ARG A 42 19.54 -10.24 -11.96
N ASN A 43 19.25 -10.00 -10.68
CA ASN A 43 20.24 -9.66 -9.66
C ASN A 43 20.01 -10.43 -8.34
N PRO A 44 20.06 -11.76 -8.34
CA PRO A 44 19.66 -12.56 -7.18
C PRO A 44 20.56 -12.33 -5.96
N LYS A 45 21.84 -12.00 -6.14
CA LYS A 45 22.79 -11.73 -5.03
C LYS A 45 22.36 -10.58 -4.13
N TYR A 46 21.62 -9.63 -4.68
CA TYR A 46 21.13 -8.44 -3.96
C TYR A 46 19.67 -8.55 -3.56
N ILE A 47 19.10 -9.76 -3.56
CA ILE A 47 17.66 -9.96 -3.35
C ILE A 47 17.17 -9.39 -2.03
N THR A 48 17.99 -9.40 -0.96
CA THR A 48 17.67 -8.81 0.35
C THR A 48 17.41 -7.29 0.25
N PHE A 49 17.96 -6.62 -0.76
CA PHE A 49 17.76 -5.19 -1.00
C PHE A 49 16.74 -4.93 -2.11
N ILE A 50 16.75 -5.74 -3.17
CA ILE A 50 15.88 -5.54 -4.35
C ILE A 50 14.44 -5.94 -4.03
N ALA A 51 14.23 -7.05 -3.31
CA ALA A 51 12.89 -7.53 -3.00
C ALA A 51 12.06 -6.51 -2.20
N PRO A 52 12.56 -5.90 -1.10
CA PRO A 52 11.82 -4.86 -0.40
C PRO A 52 11.56 -3.61 -1.26
N MET A 53 12.48 -3.22 -2.17
CA MET A 53 12.24 -2.10 -3.07
C MET A 53 11.13 -2.40 -4.09
N VAL A 54 11.08 -3.64 -4.60
CA VAL A 54 10.01 -4.08 -5.50
C VAL A 54 8.66 -4.08 -4.79
N THR A 55 8.56 -4.65 -3.60
CA THR A 55 7.31 -4.67 -2.82
C THR A 55 6.90 -3.27 -2.36
N TYR A 56 7.87 -2.42 -2.00
CA TYR A 56 7.65 -1.01 -1.70
C TYR A 56 7.01 -0.28 -2.88
N LEU A 57 7.64 -0.36 -4.05
CA LEU A 57 7.13 0.28 -5.27
C LEU A 57 5.73 -0.22 -5.62
N PHE A 58 5.50 -1.53 -5.54
CA PHE A 58 4.18 -2.11 -5.80
C PHE A 58 3.12 -1.58 -4.86
N THR A 59 3.43 -1.47 -3.59
CA THR A 59 2.50 -0.93 -2.59
C THR A 59 2.25 0.56 -2.80
N VAL A 60 3.29 1.35 -3.08
CA VAL A 60 3.13 2.78 -3.42
C VAL A 60 2.19 2.95 -4.61
N LEU A 61 2.38 2.15 -5.66
CA LEU A 61 1.58 2.22 -6.88
C LEU A 61 0.16 1.66 -6.71
N ALA A 62 -0.03 0.65 -5.86
CA ALA A 62 -1.34 0.03 -5.65
C ALA A 62 -2.15 0.64 -4.51
N GLY A 63 -1.54 1.46 -3.66
CA GLY A 63 -2.17 2.06 -2.47
C GLY A 63 -2.47 1.06 -1.34
N THR A 64 -2.02 -0.19 -1.46
CA THR A 64 -2.28 -1.27 -0.48
C THR A 64 -1.12 -2.26 -0.39
N GLY A 65 -0.75 -2.66 0.83
CA GLY A 65 0.32 -3.62 1.09
C GLY A 65 0.01 -5.06 0.64
N HIS A 66 -1.25 -5.39 0.40
CA HIS A 66 -1.65 -6.76 0.02
C HIS A 66 -1.07 -7.22 -1.34
N VAL A 67 -0.75 -6.29 -2.23
CA VAL A 67 -0.13 -6.60 -3.53
C VAL A 67 1.24 -7.27 -3.35
N ALA A 68 1.95 -6.98 -2.26
CA ALA A 68 3.23 -7.61 -1.96
C ALA A 68 3.12 -9.14 -1.84
N TYR A 69 2.02 -9.67 -1.31
CA TYR A 69 1.83 -11.12 -1.14
C TYR A 69 1.94 -11.90 -2.45
N SER A 70 1.58 -11.28 -3.57
CA SER A 70 1.70 -11.90 -4.90
C SER A 70 3.15 -12.11 -5.34
N VAL A 71 4.10 -11.37 -4.76
CA VAL A 71 5.52 -11.43 -5.10
C VAL A 71 6.32 -12.28 -4.10
N LEU A 72 5.79 -12.52 -2.90
CA LEU A 72 6.51 -13.26 -1.86
C LEU A 72 6.93 -14.68 -2.30
N PRO A 73 6.10 -15.49 -2.99
CA PRO A 73 6.52 -16.80 -3.48
C PRO A 73 7.73 -16.73 -4.41
N VAL A 74 7.75 -15.73 -5.31
CA VAL A 74 8.87 -15.50 -6.23
C VAL A 74 10.15 -15.13 -5.48
N ILE A 75 10.05 -14.26 -4.45
CA ILE A 75 11.17 -13.88 -3.61
C ILE A 75 11.72 -15.11 -2.87
N ALA A 76 10.85 -15.96 -2.34
CA ALA A 76 11.24 -17.20 -1.67
C ALA A 76 11.99 -18.15 -2.61
N GLU A 77 11.46 -18.36 -3.80
CA GLU A 77 12.03 -19.24 -4.81
C GLU A 77 13.41 -18.75 -5.28
N VAL A 78 13.51 -17.47 -5.70
CA VAL A 78 14.78 -16.89 -6.15
C VAL A 78 15.83 -16.94 -5.04
N SER A 79 15.45 -16.69 -3.80
CA SER A 79 16.35 -16.76 -2.65
C SER A 79 16.89 -18.18 -2.46
N ARG A 80 16.02 -19.20 -2.43
CA ARG A 80 16.40 -20.61 -2.27
C ARG A 80 17.34 -21.09 -3.37
N ARG A 81 17.02 -20.81 -4.63
CA ARG A 81 17.84 -21.21 -5.80
C ARG A 81 19.24 -20.62 -5.77
N ASN A 82 19.40 -19.47 -5.11
CA ASN A 82 20.71 -18.80 -4.99
C ASN A 82 21.39 -19.02 -3.62
N GLY A 83 20.88 -19.95 -2.82
CA GLY A 83 21.47 -20.29 -1.51
C GLY A 83 21.34 -19.22 -0.45
N ILE A 84 20.51 -18.19 -0.70
CA ILE A 84 20.23 -17.09 0.24
C ILE A 84 19.08 -17.50 1.15
N ARG A 85 19.22 -17.23 2.44
CA ARG A 85 18.17 -17.52 3.43
C ARG A 85 16.89 -16.71 3.13
N PRO A 86 15.76 -17.35 2.72
CA PRO A 86 14.56 -16.64 2.27
C PRO A 86 13.94 -15.73 3.34
N SER A 87 14.08 -16.06 4.63
CA SER A 87 13.54 -15.24 5.71
C SER A 87 14.03 -13.79 5.69
N ARG A 88 15.26 -13.52 5.24
CA ARG A 88 15.82 -12.18 5.15
C ARG A 88 15.05 -11.30 4.15
N PRO A 89 15.04 -11.62 2.84
CA PRO A 89 14.34 -10.79 1.86
C PRO A 89 12.82 -10.82 2.05
N LEU A 90 12.22 -11.92 2.51
CA LEU A 90 10.79 -11.99 2.78
C LEU A 90 10.37 -11.05 3.91
N THR A 91 11.08 -11.08 5.05
CA THR A 91 10.80 -10.17 6.17
C THR A 91 10.90 -8.72 5.72
N MET A 92 11.98 -8.39 5.01
CA MET A 92 12.18 -7.02 4.53
C MET A 92 11.15 -6.61 3.46
N ALA A 93 10.73 -7.53 2.60
CA ALA A 93 9.68 -7.27 1.60
C ALA A 93 8.33 -6.96 2.26
N VAL A 94 7.97 -7.72 3.31
CA VAL A 94 6.73 -7.46 4.08
C VAL A 94 6.82 -6.13 4.81
N ILE A 95 7.90 -5.86 5.53
CA ILE A 95 8.12 -4.59 6.24
C ILE A 95 8.06 -3.42 5.26
N ALA A 96 8.77 -3.51 4.13
CA ALA A 96 8.80 -2.46 3.12
C ALA A 96 7.40 -2.19 2.53
N SER A 97 6.59 -3.22 2.31
CA SER A 97 5.22 -3.05 1.83
C SER A 97 4.34 -2.31 2.84
N GLN A 98 4.53 -2.51 4.14
CA GLN A 98 3.77 -1.80 5.16
C GLN A 98 4.22 -0.33 5.26
N PHE A 99 5.51 -0.07 5.25
CA PHE A 99 6.03 1.31 5.24
C PHE A 99 5.67 2.07 3.95
N ALA A 100 5.55 1.37 2.83
CA ALA A 100 5.15 1.98 1.56
C ALA A 100 3.73 2.57 1.56
N ILE A 101 2.85 2.12 2.45
CA ILE A 101 1.48 2.63 2.54
C ILE A 101 1.49 4.12 2.89
N VAL A 102 2.34 4.54 3.85
CA VAL A 102 2.44 5.96 4.22
C VAL A 102 3.19 6.82 3.20
N ALA A 103 3.79 6.20 2.20
CA ALA A 103 4.45 6.86 1.07
C ALA A 103 3.62 6.79 -0.23
N SER A 104 2.42 6.22 -0.17
CA SER A 104 1.55 6.09 -1.33
C SER A 104 0.53 7.23 -1.38
N PRO A 105 0.51 8.03 -2.46
CA PRO A 105 -0.42 9.15 -2.60
C PRO A 105 -1.88 8.71 -2.75
N ILE A 106 -2.12 7.44 -3.05
CA ILE A 106 -3.44 6.85 -3.25
C ILE A 106 -3.86 5.91 -2.12
N ALA A 107 -3.01 5.73 -1.10
CA ALA A 107 -3.38 4.95 0.07
C ALA A 107 -4.39 5.69 0.94
N ALA A 108 -5.42 4.97 1.38
CA ALA A 108 -6.51 5.53 2.19
C ALA A 108 -6.00 6.31 3.42
N ALA A 109 -5.00 5.77 4.12
CA ALA A 109 -4.42 6.39 5.29
C ALA A 109 -3.76 7.75 5.00
N VAL A 110 -3.00 7.83 3.87
CA VAL A 110 -2.33 9.09 3.48
C VAL A 110 -3.33 10.13 3.05
N VAL A 111 -4.34 9.72 2.28
CA VAL A 111 -5.37 10.64 1.81
C VAL A 111 -6.21 11.17 2.97
N ALA A 112 -6.61 10.32 3.91
CA ALA A 112 -7.28 10.75 5.13
C ALA A 112 -6.40 11.73 5.93
N CYS A 113 -5.12 11.41 6.11
CA CYS A 113 -4.17 12.29 6.80
C CYS A 113 -4.10 13.68 6.14
N VAL A 114 -3.94 13.72 4.81
CA VAL A 114 -3.88 15.00 4.07
C VAL A 114 -5.18 15.78 4.19
N THR A 115 -6.35 15.12 4.14
CA THR A 115 -7.65 15.77 4.31
C THR A 115 -7.77 16.43 5.71
N TYR A 116 -7.28 15.77 6.76
CA TYR A 116 -7.27 16.35 8.11
C TYR A 116 -6.25 17.49 8.27
N LEU A 117 -5.17 17.50 7.49
CA LEU A 117 -4.13 18.53 7.53
C LEU A 117 -4.37 19.68 6.55
N GLU A 118 -5.32 19.55 5.61
CA GLU A 118 -5.66 20.59 4.63
C GLU A 118 -6.00 21.96 5.26
N PRO A 119 -6.72 22.06 6.41
CA PRO A 119 -6.95 23.31 7.08
C PRO A 119 -5.68 24.02 7.60
N GLN A 120 -4.59 23.29 7.71
CA GLN A 120 -3.26 23.80 8.11
C GLN A 120 -2.37 24.11 6.90
N HIS A 121 -2.92 24.10 5.69
CA HIS A 121 -2.22 24.32 4.42
C HIS A 121 -1.11 23.29 4.12
N ILE A 122 -1.18 22.09 4.72
CA ILE A 122 -0.26 20.98 4.44
C ILE A 122 -0.79 20.20 3.25
N THR A 123 0.02 20.13 2.21
CA THR A 123 -0.33 19.45 0.96
C THR A 123 0.10 17.99 0.95
N MET A 124 -0.45 17.21 0.00
CA MET A 124 0.02 15.84 -0.29
C MET A 124 1.53 15.80 -0.54
N ALA A 125 2.06 16.78 -1.27
CA ALA A 125 3.49 16.86 -1.57
C ALA A 125 4.33 17.04 -0.30
N ASP A 126 3.86 17.81 0.67
CA ASP A 126 4.58 18.04 1.92
C ASP A 126 4.65 16.78 2.77
N VAL A 127 3.56 16.01 2.84
CA VAL A 127 3.54 14.71 3.49
C VAL A 127 4.51 13.74 2.81
N LEU A 128 4.46 13.62 1.48
CA LEU A 128 5.32 12.71 0.72
C LEU A 128 6.81 13.10 0.77
N LYS A 129 7.15 14.39 0.83
CA LYS A 129 8.53 14.86 1.03
C LYS A 129 9.16 14.34 2.32
N VAL A 130 8.36 14.08 3.33
CA VAL A 130 8.82 13.53 4.63
C VAL A 130 8.76 12.01 4.61
N THR A 131 7.63 11.43 4.22
CA THR A 131 7.39 9.99 4.35
C THR A 131 8.22 9.15 3.38
N VAL A 132 8.39 9.59 2.12
CA VAL A 132 9.15 8.82 1.13
C VAL A 132 10.63 8.69 1.50
N PRO A 133 11.37 9.78 1.78
CA PRO A 133 12.79 9.63 2.14
C PRO A 133 12.98 8.86 3.45
N SER A 134 12.17 9.13 4.48
CA SER A 134 12.32 8.48 5.78
C SER A 134 12.05 6.98 5.71
N THR A 135 11.04 6.54 4.97
CA THR A 135 10.74 5.13 4.79
C THR A 135 11.80 4.40 3.96
N ILE A 136 12.29 5.02 2.87
CA ILE A 136 13.37 4.43 2.06
C ILE A 136 14.67 4.30 2.87
N LEU A 137 15.04 5.32 3.63
CA LEU A 137 16.22 5.29 4.49
C LEU A 137 16.07 4.22 5.58
N GLY A 138 14.91 4.16 6.25
CA GLY A 138 14.63 3.16 7.27
C GLY A 138 14.71 1.73 6.74
N ILE A 139 14.11 1.46 5.57
CA ILE A 139 14.17 0.17 4.90
C ILE A 139 15.62 -0.16 4.50
N GLY A 140 16.36 0.80 3.95
CA GLY A 140 17.75 0.61 3.55
C GLY A 140 18.65 0.21 4.73
N LEU A 141 18.53 0.92 5.84
CA LEU A 141 19.25 0.61 7.07
C LEU A 141 18.86 -0.77 7.64
N ALA A 142 17.56 -1.07 7.67
CA ALA A 142 17.09 -2.38 8.12
C ALA A 142 17.60 -3.52 7.22
N CYS A 143 17.64 -3.33 5.89
CA CYS A 143 18.22 -4.31 4.96
C CYS A 143 19.69 -4.59 5.25
N ILE A 144 20.49 -3.56 5.55
CA ILE A 144 21.92 -3.73 5.92
C ILE A 144 22.05 -4.58 7.19
N PHE A 145 21.19 -4.33 8.18
CA PHE A 145 21.20 -5.09 9.43
C PHE A 145 20.73 -6.53 9.20
N VAL A 146 19.59 -6.73 8.55
CA VAL A 146 18.98 -8.05 8.32
C VAL A 146 19.86 -8.93 7.42
N ASN A 147 20.58 -8.34 6.47
CA ASN A 147 21.50 -9.09 5.60
C ASN A 147 22.63 -9.79 6.37
N LYS A 148 22.95 -9.32 7.58
CA LYS A 148 23.96 -9.93 8.48
C LYS A 148 23.37 -10.94 9.45
N LEU A 149 22.03 -11.08 9.51
CA LEU A 149 21.39 -11.98 10.47
C LEU A 149 21.29 -13.41 9.93
N GLY A 150 21.54 -14.37 10.82
CA GLY A 150 21.40 -15.81 10.57
C GLY A 150 22.48 -16.39 9.64
N LYS A 151 22.45 -17.73 9.48
CA LYS A 151 23.37 -18.47 8.61
C LYS A 151 22.83 -18.54 7.18
N GLU A 152 23.71 -18.69 6.20
CA GLU A 152 23.28 -19.01 4.84
C GLU A 152 22.68 -20.44 4.77
N LEU A 153 21.88 -20.72 3.75
CA LEU A 153 21.20 -22.03 3.62
C LEU A 153 22.18 -23.20 3.55
N LYS A 154 23.33 -23.01 2.92
CA LYS A 154 24.37 -24.04 2.83
C LYS A 154 24.99 -24.39 4.20
N ASP A 155 24.97 -23.45 5.14
CA ASP A 155 25.58 -23.57 6.47
C ASP A 155 24.52 -23.85 7.56
N ASP A 156 23.25 -23.99 7.19
CA ASP A 156 22.13 -24.27 8.09
C ASP A 156 21.88 -25.78 8.18
N PRO A 157 22.18 -26.45 9.33
CA PRO A 157 22.00 -27.89 9.48
C PRO A 157 20.55 -28.35 9.29
N HIS A 158 19.59 -27.51 9.67
CA HIS A 158 18.17 -27.83 9.53
C HIS A 158 17.76 -27.87 8.06
N TYR A 159 18.20 -26.89 7.27
CA TYR A 159 17.94 -26.87 5.83
C TYR A 159 18.61 -28.03 5.12
N GLN A 160 19.84 -28.40 5.51
CA GLN A 160 20.54 -29.54 4.95
C GLN A 160 19.86 -30.88 5.28
N ALA A 161 19.17 -30.96 6.43
CA ALA A 161 18.35 -32.12 6.77
C ALA A 161 17.08 -32.18 5.90
N LEU A 162 16.43 -31.04 5.63
CA LEU A 162 15.25 -30.97 4.77
C LEU A 162 15.55 -31.37 3.31
N LEU A 163 16.75 -31.07 2.81
CA LEU A 163 17.15 -31.47 1.46
C LEU A 163 17.31 -33.01 1.29
N LYS A 164 17.37 -33.76 2.40
CA LYS A 164 17.40 -35.22 2.38
C LYS A 164 16.01 -35.85 2.36
N ASP A 165 14.97 -35.05 2.59
CA ASP A 165 13.58 -35.48 2.55
C ASP A 165 13.05 -35.41 1.10
N PRO A 166 12.72 -36.57 0.48
CA PRO A 166 12.23 -36.59 -0.91
C PRO A 166 10.92 -35.82 -1.09
N GLU A 167 10.04 -35.83 -0.09
CA GLU A 167 8.76 -35.12 -0.15
C GLU A 167 8.96 -33.61 -0.19
N TYR A 168 9.90 -33.12 0.61
CA TYR A 168 10.28 -31.68 0.61
C TYR A 168 10.88 -31.26 -0.73
N VAL A 169 11.76 -32.08 -1.32
CA VAL A 169 12.42 -31.79 -2.60
C VAL A 169 11.38 -31.76 -3.72
N GLU A 170 10.51 -32.77 -3.79
CA GLU A 170 9.46 -32.87 -4.80
C GLU A 170 8.44 -31.73 -4.73
N ALA A 171 8.01 -31.35 -3.51
CA ALA A 171 7.12 -30.21 -3.30
C ALA A 171 7.74 -28.89 -3.80
N ASN A 172 9.02 -28.70 -3.55
CA ASN A 172 9.73 -27.50 -3.99
C ASN A 172 10.01 -27.45 -5.50
N GLU A 173 10.15 -28.59 -6.16
CA GLU A 173 10.27 -28.67 -7.62
C GLU A 173 8.94 -28.35 -8.31
N LYS A 174 7.82 -28.79 -7.75
CA LYS A 174 6.47 -28.48 -8.26
C LYS A 174 6.13 -27.00 -8.13
N ASP A 175 6.41 -26.38 -6.98
CA ASP A 175 6.20 -24.94 -6.75
C ASP A 175 7.02 -24.05 -7.71
N SER A 176 8.18 -24.55 -8.19
CA SER A 176 9.06 -23.77 -9.06
C SER A 176 8.58 -23.65 -10.52
N THR A 177 7.58 -24.40 -10.92
CA THR A 177 7.08 -24.46 -12.31
C THR A 177 5.92 -23.51 -12.62
N GLU A 178 5.32 -22.85 -11.63
CA GLU A 178 4.10 -22.07 -11.83
C GLU A 178 4.29 -20.57 -12.09
N VAL A 179 5.49 -20.06 -12.31
CA VAL A 179 5.61 -18.71 -12.89
C VAL A 179 5.13 -18.79 -14.34
N SER A 180 3.85 -18.56 -14.52
CA SER A 180 3.17 -18.60 -15.80
C SER A 180 3.96 -17.84 -16.88
N ASN A 181 4.55 -18.60 -17.82
CA ASN A 181 5.17 -18.07 -19.03
C ASN A 181 4.13 -17.57 -20.06
N ALA A 182 2.85 -17.49 -19.68
CA ALA A 182 1.79 -17.02 -20.53
C ALA A 182 2.10 -15.61 -21.07
N PRO A 183 1.85 -15.34 -22.34
CA PRO A 183 2.05 -14.03 -22.92
C PRO A 183 1.15 -13.00 -22.20
N VAL A 184 1.72 -11.87 -21.82
CA VAL A 184 0.96 -10.78 -21.19
C VAL A 184 0.04 -10.17 -22.24
N SER A 185 -1.25 -10.12 -21.94
CA SER A 185 -2.25 -9.52 -22.82
C SER A 185 -2.03 -8.01 -23.02
N LYS A 186 -2.55 -7.47 -24.12
CA LYS A 186 -2.50 -6.01 -24.35
C LYS A 186 -3.36 -5.26 -23.32
N GLU A 187 -4.46 -5.87 -22.95
CA GLU A 187 -5.42 -5.36 -21.95
C GLU A 187 -4.76 -5.22 -20.57
N ALA A 188 -3.95 -6.19 -20.16
CA ALA A 188 -3.19 -6.15 -18.91
C ALA A 188 -2.20 -4.98 -18.88
N LYS A 189 -1.46 -4.74 -19.98
CA LYS A 189 -0.54 -3.61 -20.08
C LYS A 189 -1.27 -2.28 -20.09
N LEU A 190 -2.39 -2.21 -20.83
CA LEU A 190 -3.20 -0.99 -20.94
C LEU A 190 -3.83 -0.63 -19.60
N SER A 191 -4.38 -1.62 -18.88
CA SER A 191 -4.97 -1.38 -17.56
C SER A 191 -3.96 -0.84 -16.54
N VAL A 192 -2.74 -1.37 -16.51
CA VAL A 192 -1.66 -0.84 -15.69
C VAL A 192 -1.28 0.56 -16.13
N GLY A 193 -1.17 0.83 -17.42
CA GLY A 193 -0.86 2.15 -17.96
C GLY A 193 -1.90 3.20 -17.55
N ILE A 194 -3.20 2.90 -17.68
CA ILE A 194 -4.29 3.79 -17.25
C ILE A 194 -4.23 4.04 -15.75
N PHE A 195 -4.06 2.98 -14.96
CA PHE A 195 -4.01 3.08 -13.50
C PHE A 195 -2.82 3.94 -13.02
N LEU A 196 -1.63 3.73 -13.58
CA LEU A 196 -0.44 4.50 -13.24
C LEU A 196 -0.55 5.96 -13.69
N ALA A 197 -1.15 6.23 -14.86
CA ALA A 197 -1.41 7.58 -15.32
C ALA A 197 -2.38 8.32 -14.39
N ALA A 198 -3.44 7.64 -13.94
CA ALA A 198 -4.38 8.20 -12.97
C ALA A 198 -3.72 8.46 -11.61
N ALA A 199 -2.91 7.52 -11.10
CA ALA A 199 -2.15 7.71 -9.87
C ALA A 199 -1.17 8.90 -9.97
N LEU A 200 -0.46 9.02 -11.09
CA LEU A 200 0.41 10.16 -11.35
C LEU A 200 -0.36 11.48 -11.41
N LEU A 201 -1.52 11.49 -12.06
CA LEU A 201 -2.39 12.67 -12.13
C LEU A 201 -2.85 13.10 -10.73
N VAL A 202 -3.22 12.17 -9.86
CA VAL A 202 -3.55 12.44 -8.45
C VAL A 202 -2.38 13.10 -7.72
N VAL A 203 -1.15 12.58 -7.92
CA VAL A 203 0.07 13.16 -7.32
C VAL A 203 0.29 14.58 -7.82
N VAL A 204 0.20 14.81 -9.13
CA VAL A 204 0.41 16.13 -9.74
C VAL A 204 -0.62 17.13 -9.24
N MET A 205 -1.92 16.77 -9.25
CA MET A 205 -2.99 17.64 -8.74
C MET A 205 -2.91 17.85 -7.21
N GLY A 206 -2.29 16.92 -6.48
CA GLY A 206 -2.00 17.09 -5.05
C GLY A 206 -0.79 17.99 -4.78
N ALA A 207 0.21 17.96 -5.65
CA ALA A 207 1.40 18.79 -5.56
C ALA A 207 1.20 20.24 -6.08
N VAL A 208 0.30 20.40 -7.04
CA VAL A 208 -0.01 21.69 -7.69
C VAL A 208 -1.53 21.93 -7.57
N PRO A 209 -1.99 22.52 -6.45
CA PRO A 209 -3.41 22.72 -6.20
C PRO A 209 -4.14 23.50 -7.29
N GLU A 210 -3.45 24.40 -8.00
CA GLU A 210 -3.99 25.24 -9.06
C GLU A 210 -4.50 24.44 -10.27
N LEU A 211 -4.04 23.21 -10.43
CA LEU A 211 -4.53 22.30 -11.49
C LEU A 211 -5.88 21.68 -11.15
N ARG A 212 -6.33 21.79 -9.90
CA ARG A 212 -7.65 21.30 -9.49
C ARG A 212 -8.74 22.25 -9.98
N PRO A 213 -9.89 21.71 -10.45
CA PRO A 213 -11.01 22.54 -10.85
C PRO A 213 -11.55 23.41 -9.71
N THR A 214 -12.02 24.60 -10.04
CA THR A 214 -12.74 25.47 -9.11
C THR A 214 -14.23 25.42 -9.41
N PHE A 215 -15.03 25.35 -8.37
CA PHE A 215 -16.49 25.41 -8.46
C PHE A 215 -16.99 26.76 -7.95
N GLN A 216 -18.05 27.26 -8.57
CA GLN A 216 -18.79 28.42 -8.05
C GLN A 216 -19.72 27.90 -6.93
N THR A 217 -19.52 28.41 -5.72
CA THR A 217 -20.40 28.18 -4.58
C THR A 217 -21.06 29.49 -4.18
N GLU A 218 -22.10 29.43 -3.34
CA GLU A 218 -22.76 30.63 -2.80
C GLU A 218 -21.79 31.57 -2.05
N GLU A 219 -20.70 31.01 -1.53
CA GLU A 219 -19.62 31.73 -0.83
C GLU A 219 -18.51 32.22 -1.76
N GLY A 220 -18.58 31.93 -3.08
CA GLY A 220 -17.59 32.29 -4.08
C GLY A 220 -16.88 31.07 -4.73
N PRO A 221 -15.82 31.30 -5.54
CA PRO A 221 -15.08 30.23 -6.18
C PRO A 221 -14.32 29.40 -5.15
N LYS A 222 -14.61 28.10 -5.08
CA LYS A 222 -13.96 27.16 -4.16
C LYS A 222 -13.19 26.12 -4.96
N LEU A 223 -11.92 25.89 -4.58
CA LEU A 223 -11.08 24.86 -5.16
C LEU A 223 -11.61 23.47 -4.77
N MET A 224 -11.58 22.52 -5.72
CA MET A 224 -11.95 21.13 -5.44
C MET A 224 -11.01 20.52 -4.38
N GLY A 225 -11.59 19.95 -3.32
CA GLY A 225 -10.85 19.24 -2.28
C GLY A 225 -10.15 18.00 -2.82
N MET A 226 -9.07 17.56 -2.14
CA MET A 226 -8.26 16.44 -2.59
C MET A 226 -9.05 15.12 -2.64
N ALA A 227 -9.97 14.90 -1.69
CA ALA A 227 -10.84 13.73 -1.66
C ALA A 227 -11.65 13.57 -2.96
N HIS A 228 -12.38 14.61 -3.36
CA HIS A 228 -13.17 14.61 -4.60
C HIS A 228 -12.30 14.48 -5.85
N THR A 229 -11.10 15.08 -5.84
CA THR A 229 -10.13 14.93 -6.95
C THR A 229 -9.75 13.46 -7.14
N ILE A 230 -9.44 12.76 -6.06
CA ILE A 230 -9.09 11.33 -6.10
C ILE A 230 -10.29 10.50 -6.55
N GLU A 231 -11.49 10.76 -6.02
CA GLU A 231 -12.71 10.06 -6.41
C GLU A 231 -12.95 10.15 -7.91
N ILE A 232 -12.93 11.36 -8.47
CA ILE A 232 -13.20 11.59 -9.90
C ILE A 232 -12.12 10.92 -10.75
N VAL A 233 -10.84 11.14 -10.45
CA VAL A 233 -9.73 10.60 -11.25
C VAL A 233 -9.72 9.07 -11.19
N MET A 234 -9.88 8.47 -10.01
CA MET A 234 -9.81 7.02 -9.86
C MET A 234 -11.06 6.30 -10.39
N LEU A 235 -12.27 6.87 -10.21
CA LEU A 235 -13.48 6.31 -10.83
C LEU A 235 -13.44 6.44 -12.35
N SER A 236 -12.91 7.54 -12.89
CA SER A 236 -12.71 7.69 -14.33
C SER A 236 -11.71 6.65 -14.85
N ALA A 237 -10.63 6.40 -14.14
CA ALA A 237 -9.67 5.35 -14.47
C ALA A 237 -10.32 3.95 -14.45
N ALA A 238 -11.12 3.65 -13.42
CA ALA A 238 -11.89 2.41 -13.35
C ALA A 238 -12.82 2.24 -14.55
N ALA A 239 -13.58 3.28 -14.88
CA ALA A 239 -14.47 3.28 -16.04
C ALA A 239 -13.71 3.07 -17.35
N LEU A 240 -12.58 3.76 -17.56
CA LEU A 240 -11.74 3.58 -18.75
C LEU A 240 -11.19 2.16 -18.84
N ILE A 241 -10.71 1.58 -17.73
CA ILE A 241 -10.24 0.20 -17.70
C ILE A 241 -11.37 -0.77 -18.06
N ILE A 242 -12.56 -0.60 -17.48
CA ILE A 242 -13.72 -1.45 -17.76
C ILE A 242 -14.13 -1.36 -19.23
N LEU A 243 -14.17 -0.16 -19.80
CA LEU A 243 -14.59 0.06 -21.19
C LEU A 243 -13.56 -0.46 -22.21
N LEU A 244 -12.28 -0.22 -21.97
CA LEU A 244 -11.21 -0.53 -22.92
C LEU A 244 -10.65 -1.94 -22.76
N CYS A 245 -10.52 -2.42 -21.51
CA CYS A 245 -9.95 -3.76 -21.24
C CYS A 245 -11.02 -4.83 -21.07
N LYS A 246 -12.31 -4.45 -20.90
CA LYS A 246 -13.47 -5.34 -20.78
C LYS A 246 -13.27 -6.52 -19.81
N PRO A 247 -12.80 -6.29 -18.57
CA PRO A 247 -12.65 -7.36 -17.60
C PRO A 247 -14.00 -7.98 -17.26
N ASN A 248 -13.98 -9.25 -16.85
CA ASN A 248 -15.19 -9.88 -16.33
C ASN A 248 -15.61 -9.19 -15.01
N GLY A 249 -16.84 -8.68 -14.93
CA GLY A 249 -17.35 -8.01 -13.74
C GLY A 249 -17.29 -8.86 -12.47
N ASN A 250 -17.54 -10.17 -12.57
CA ASN A 250 -17.39 -11.10 -11.46
C ASN A 250 -15.93 -11.22 -10.99
N ALA A 251 -14.95 -11.07 -11.89
CA ALA A 251 -13.54 -11.11 -11.52
C ALA A 251 -13.12 -9.86 -10.73
N ILE A 252 -13.74 -8.70 -10.98
CA ILE A 252 -13.49 -7.47 -10.23
C ILE A 252 -13.87 -7.67 -8.76
N THR A 253 -15.09 -8.14 -8.50
CA THR A 253 -15.62 -8.31 -7.13
C THR A 253 -15.01 -9.49 -6.38
N LYS A 254 -14.55 -10.52 -7.07
CA LYS A 254 -13.86 -11.68 -6.48
C LYS A 254 -12.35 -11.46 -6.29
N GLY A 255 -11.80 -10.37 -6.82
CA GLY A 255 -10.37 -10.05 -6.73
C GLY A 255 -9.91 -9.79 -5.29
N SER A 256 -8.67 -10.17 -4.98
CA SER A 256 -8.06 -9.98 -3.66
C SER A 256 -7.98 -8.50 -3.27
N VAL A 257 -7.73 -7.63 -4.25
CA VAL A 257 -7.67 -6.16 -4.05
C VAL A 257 -9.03 -5.61 -3.63
N PHE A 258 -10.11 -6.06 -4.27
CA PHE A 258 -11.46 -5.66 -3.90
C PHE A 258 -11.81 -6.09 -2.47
N HIS A 259 -11.57 -7.35 -2.12
CA HIS A 259 -11.83 -7.86 -0.78
C HIS A 259 -11.01 -7.15 0.31
N ALA A 260 -9.73 -6.87 0.04
CA ALA A 260 -8.88 -6.12 0.95
C ALA A 260 -9.38 -4.69 1.14
N GLY A 261 -9.75 -4.02 0.05
CA GLY A 261 -10.30 -2.67 0.07
C GLY A 261 -11.62 -2.57 0.80
N MET A 262 -12.55 -3.50 0.57
CA MET A 262 -13.83 -3.52 1.28
C MET A 262 -13.67 -3.79 2.78
N ARG A 263 -12.73 -4.64 3.18
CA ARG A 263 -12.38 -4.80 4.60
C ARG A 263 -11.86 -3.49 5.21
N ALA A 264 -11.02 -2.75 4.48
CA ALA A 264 -10.54 -1.45 4.93
C ALA A 264 -11.70 -0.43 5.07
N VAL A 265 -12.63 -0.37 4.12
CA VAL A 265 -13.82 0.49 4.21
C VAL A 265 -14.63 0.19 5.46
N ILE A 266 -14.91 -1.10 5.72
CA ILE A 266 -15.69 -1.52 6.90
C ILE A 266 -14.95 -1.18 8.21
N ALA A 267 -13.64 -1.43 8.26
CA ALA A 267 -12.82 -1.13 9.42
C ALA A 267 -12.76 0.38 9.71
N VAL A 268 -12.49 1.19 8.68
CA VAL A 268 -12.47 2.66 8.81
C VAL A 268 -13.82 3.18 9.25
N PHE A 269 -14.92 2.70 8.66
CA PHE A 269 -16.27 3.10 9.06
C PHE A 269 -16.55 2.76 10.52
N GLY A 270 -16.30 1.51 10.94
CA GLY A 270 -16.57 1.07 12.31
C GLY A 270 -15.69 1.77 13.35
N VAL A 271 -14.38 1.77 13.16
CA VAL A 271 -13.41 2.30 14.13
C VAL A 271 -13.44 3.83 14.14
N ALA A 272 -13.50 4.48 12.96
CA ALA A 272 -13.54 5.94 12.90
C ALA A 272 -14.85 6.49 13.48
N TRP A 273 -15.98 5.86 13.21
CA TRP A 273 -17.25 6.27 13.82
C TRP A 273 -17.27 6.10 15.33
N LEU A 274 -16.77 4.95 15.81
CA LEU A 274 -16.62 4.71 17.24
C LEU A 274 -15.71 5.75 17.89
N GLY A 275 -14.55 6.01 17.29
CA GLY A 275 -13.58 6.99 17.77
C GLY A 275 -14.15 8.42 17.79
N ASP A 276 -14.83 8.83 16.72
CA ASP A 276 -15.48 10.14 16.64
C ASP A 276 -16.57 10.30 17.70
N THR A 277 -17.39 9.28 17.91
CA THR A 277 -18.46 9.28 18.95
C THR A 277 -17.85 9.37 20.35
N LEU A 278 -16.81 8.58 20.63
CA LEU A 278 -16.10 8.59 21.90
C LEU A 278 -15.45 9.95 22.19
N MET A 279 -14.75 10.49 21.20
CA MET A 279 -14.08 11.79 21.32
C MET A 279 -15.08 12.94 21.51
N HIS A 280 -16.24 12.89 20.84
CA HIS A 280 -17.29 13.89 21.05
C HIS A 280 -17.88 13.85 22.46
N GLY A 281 -18.08 12.65 23.01
CA GLY A 281 -18.61 12.49 24.37
C GLY A 281 -17.65 12.97 25.47
N HIS A 282 -16.34 12.89 25.21
CA HIS A 282 -15.31 13.14 26.21
C HIS A 282 -14.27 14.20 25.78
N LEU A 283 -14.60 15.05 24.81
CA LEU A 283 -13.64 15.98 24.20
C LEU A 283 -12.98 16.92 25.22
N ALA A 284 -13.74 17.41 26.20
CA ALA A 284 -13.22 18.30 27.24
C ALA A 284 -12.19 17.62 28.14
N GLU A 285 -12.52 16.40 28.62
CA GLU A 285 -11.67 15.61 29.51
C GLU A 285 -10.39 15.14 28.82
N VAL A 286 -10.56 14.65 27.57
CA VAL A 286 -9.43 14.18 26.74
C VAL A 286 -8.49 15.34 26.41
N LYS A 287 -9.05 16.51 26.03
CA LYS A 287 -8.26 17.69 25.68
C LYS A 287 -7.44 18.19 26.86
N GLU A 288 -8.03 18.26 28.05
CA GLU A 288 -7.34 18.68 29.27
C GLU A 288 -6.20 17.71 29.64
N THR A 289 -6.50 16.40 29.65
CA THR A 289 -5.52 15.35 29.99
C THR A 289 -4.38 15.29 28.99
N VAL A 290 -4.70 15.30 27.67
CA VAL A 290 -3.69 15.21 26.61
C VAL A 290 -2.85 16.47 26.52
N SER A 291 -3.44 17.66 26.66
CA SER A 291 -2.67 18.92 26.65
C SER A 291 -1.64 18.95 27.79
N HIS A 292 -2.04 18.58 28.99
CA HIS A 292 -1.14 18.53 30.15
C HIS A 292 0.00 17.50 29.97
N LEU A 293 -0.30 16.33 29.39
CA LEU A 293 0.70 15.30 29.08
C LEU A 293 1.68 15.76 27.99
N VAL A 294 1.19 16.40 26.92
CA VAL A 294 2.02 16.87 25.81
C VAL A 294 2.89 18.04 26.20
N GLU A 295 2.39 18.95 27.05
CA GLU A 295 3.17 20.08 27.57
C GLU A 295 4.30 19.61 28.50
N THR A 296 4.04 18.59 29.33
CA THR A 296 5.01 18.11 30.33
C THR A 296 6.04 17.15 29.70
N ALA A 297 5.63 16.35 28.72
CA ALA A 297 6.50 15.35 28.09
C ALA A 297 6.02 15.03 26.65
N PRO A 298 6.43 15.82 25.63
CA PRO A 298 5.98 15.64 24.24
C PRO A 298 6.20 14.25 23.64
N TRP A 299 7.20 13.51 24.11
CA TRP A 299 7.47 12.15 23.69
C TRP A 299 6.38 11.14 24.08
N THR A 300 5.61 11.43 25.14
CA THR A 300 4.51 10.55 25.59
C THR A 300 3.41 10.45 24.55
N PHE A 301 3.20 11.51 23.75
CA PHE A 301 2.25 11.49 22.64
C PHE A 301 2.64 10.47 21.57
N ALA A 302 3.92 10.46 21.18
CA ALA A 302 4.41 9.48 20.21
C ALA A 302 4.29 8.03 20.72
N PHE A 303 4.56 7.82 22.01
CA PHE A 303 4.40 6.52 22.65
C PHE A 303 2.92 6.10 22.72
N ALA A 304 2.02 7.00 23.09
CA ALA A 304 0.58 6.72 23.13
C ALA A 304 0.02 6.37 21.73
N LEU A 305 0.43 7.10 20.69
CA LEU A 305 0.07 6.77 19.32
C LEU A 305 0.62 5.42 18.89
N PHE A 306 1.84 5.09 19.27
CA PHE A 306 2.42 3.78 18.99
C PHE A 306 1.61 2.65 19.63
N VAL A 307 1.30 2.77 20.94
CA VAL A 307 0.48 1.79 21.66
C VAL A 307 -0.91 1.67 21.03
N LEU A 308 -1.54 2.79 20.71
CA LEU A 308 -2.85 2.82 20.06
C LEU A 308 -2.82 2.11 18.70
N SER A 309 -1.82 2.37 17.86
CA SER A 309 -1.69 1.73 16.55
C SER A 309 -1.49 0.22 16.65
N VAL A 310 -0.78 -0.26 17.69
CA VAL A 310 -0.63 -1.69 17.97
C VAL A 310 -1.97 -2.32 18.39
N LEU A 311 -2.73 -1.65 19.25
CA LEU A 311 -4.02 -2.15 19.74
C LEU A 311 -5.08 -2.19 18.62
N VAL A 312 -5.13 -1.16 17.81
CA VAL A 312 -6.10 -1.05 16.70
C VAL A 312 -5.71 -1.96 15.54
N ASN A 313 -4.42 -2.27 15.38
CA ASN A 313 -3.87 -3.10 14.30
C ASN A 313 -4.40 -2.70 12.90
N SER A 314 -4.58 -1.41 12.68
CA SER A 314 -5.06 -0.84 11.43
C SER A 314 -4.29 0.45 11.11
N GLN A 315 -3.89 0.59 9.86
CA GLN A 315 -3.20 1.80 9.36
C GLN A 315 -4.18 2.89 8.91
N GLY A 316 -5.48 2.57 8.86
CA GLY A 316 -6.54 3.49 8.44
C GLY A 316 -7.43 3.96 9.59
N ALA A 317 -7.11 3.58 10.82
CA ALA A 317 -7.89 3.94 12.01
C ALA A 317 -7.21 5.04 12.83
#